data_a2483f6da83d99d357702a3686efdc99
#
_entry.id   a2483f6da83d99d357702a3686efdc99
#
_cell.length_a   1.000
_cell.length_b   1.000
_cell.length_c   1.000
_cell.angle_alpha   90.00
_cell.angle_beta   90.00
_cell.angle_gamma   90.00
#
_symmetry.space_group_name_H-M   'P 1'
#
loop_
_entity.id
_entity.type
_entity.pdbx_description
1 polymer ?
#
loop_
_entity_poly.entity_id
_entity_poly.type
_entity_poly.pdbx_seq_one_letter_code
_entity_poly.pdbx_strand_id
1 'polypeptide(L)'
;MRDAGIDPLILDAGDLFFSTKNIDATNKNSEIFRANAIMEGFQKVGCDAINVGHYEVLNGLSFLREMVKKTDIPFISSNLKDSKSGQLLFDPYIIFERGELKIGVIGATALVPDTMKSVQSDDFIESCNRYAKELENKVDII
;
A
#
# COMPACT_ATOMS: atom_id res chain seq x y z
N MET A 1 -8.60 18.56 11.03
CA MET A 1 -7.35 18.47 11.83
C MET A 1 -6.27 19.38 11.26
N ARG A 2 -5.93 19.26 9.98
CA ARG A 2 -4.91 20.14 9.36
C ARG A 2 -5.28 21.63 9.45
N ASP A 3 -6.56 21.98 9.30
CA ASP A 3 -7.08 23.34 9.48
C ASP A 3 -6.93 23.89 10.92
N ALA A 4 -6.72 23.01 11.91
CA ALA A 4 -6.47 23.38 13.30
C ALA A 4 -4.98 23.47 13.65
N GLY A 5 -4.09 23.47 12.64
CA GLY A 5 -2.64 23.51 12.83
C GLY A 5 -2.02 22.19 13.29
N ILE A 6 -2.80 21.09 13.24
CA ILE A 6 -2.29 19.73 13.51
C ILE A 6 -1.95 19.10 12.15
N ASP A 7 -0.71 18.65 11.98
CA ASP A 7 -0.25 17.92 10.79
C ASP A 7 -0.13 16.41 11.09
N PRO A 8 -1.23 15.65 11.08
CA PRO A 8 -1.22 14.23 11.37
C PRO A 8 -0.62 13.46 10.20
N LEU A 9 0.07 12.37 10.49
CA LEU A 9 0.41 11.35 9.51
C LEU A 9 -0.78 10.40 9.36
N ILE A 10 -1.39 10.36 8.17
CA ILE A 10 -2.58 9.57 7.86
C ILE A 10 -2.14 8.40 6.97
N LEU A 11 -2.22 7.20 7.51
CA LEU A 11 -1.78 5.98 6.86
C LEU A 11 -2.94 5.00 6.72
N ASP A 12 -2.91 4.21 5.66
CA ASP A 12 -3.79 3.07 5.47
C ASP A 12 -3.00 1.76 5.43
N ALA A 13 -3.48 0.74 6.14
CA ALA A 13 -2.81 -0.56 6.24
C ALA A 13 -3.12 -1.52 5.07
N GLY A 14 -3.91 -1.10 4.10
CA GLY A 14 -4.32 -1.91 2.95
C GLY A 14 -5.67 -2.62 3.14
N ASP A 15 -5.98 -3.53 2.22
CA ASP A 15 -7.26 -4.27 2.14
C ASP A 15 -8.47 -3.35 1.91
N LEU A 16 -8.26 -2.27 1.17
CA LEU A 16 -9.22 -1.19 1.06
C LEU A 16 -10.09 -1.25 -0.22
N PHE A 17 -9.60 -1.81 -1.34
CA PHE A 17 -10.30 -1.69 -2.62
C PHE A 17 -11.59 -2.48 -2.70
N PHE A 18 -11.61 -3.71 -2.19
CA PHE A 18 -12.72 -4.62 -2.38
C PHE A 18 -13.38 -5.04 -1.07
N SER A 19 -14.69 -5.27 -1.12
CA SER A 19 -15.47 -5.73 0.05
C SER A 19 -15.52 -7.26 0.16
N THR A 20 -15.10 -7.97 -0.88
CA THR A 20 -15.13 -9.42 -0.98
C THR A 20 -13.87 -9.97 -1.63
N LYS A 21 -13.51 -11.21 -1.28
CA LYS A 21 -12.41 -11.95 -1.94
C LYS A 21 -12.80 -12.52 -3.32
N ASN A 22 -14.10 -12.67 -3.57
CA ASN A 22 -14.60 -13.25 -4.81
C ASN A 22 -15.07 -12.15 -5.74
N ILE A 23 -14.23 -11.78 -6.69
CA ILE A 23 -14.57 -10.83 -7.75
C ILE A 23 -14.95 -11.63 -8.99
N ASP A 24 -16.20 -11.49 -9.42
CA ASP A 24 -16.76 -12.15 -10.60
C ASP A 24 -17.58 -11.20 -11.49
N ALA A 25 -18.18 -11.72 -12.54
CA ALA A 25 -18.92 -10.91 -13.49
C ALA A 25 -20.13 -10.17 -12.89
N THR A 26 -20.65 -10.64 -11.74
CA THR A 26 -21.86 -10.07 -11.11
C THR A 26 -21.55 -8.88 -10.22
N ASN A 27 -20.37 -8.85 -9.59
CA ASN A 27 -19.99 -7.81 -8.64
C ASN A 27 -18.81 -6.92 -9.09
N LYS A 28 -18.09 -7.31 -10.15
CA LYS A 28 -16.86 -6.62 -10.58
C LYS A 28 -17.04 -5.11 -10.77
N ASN A 29 -18.13 -4.69 -11.43
CA ASN A 29 -18.35 -3.28 -11.72
C ASN A 29 -18.62 -2.46 -10.43
N SER A 30 -19.40 -3.01 -9.49
CA SER A 30 -19.65 -2.35 -8.21
C SER A 30 -18.41 -2.27 -7.34
N GLU A 31 -17.58 -3.32 -7.33
CA GLU A 31 -16.33 -3.34 -6.59
C GLU A 31 -15.28 -2.39 -7.20
N ILE A 32 -15.19 -2.28 -8.52
CA ILE A 32 -14.36 -1.27 -9.19
C ILE A 32 -14.84 0.15 -8.88
N PHE A 33 -16.16 0.39 -8.91
CA PHE A 33 -16.73 1.68 -8.54
C PHE A 33 -16.38 2.04 -7.09
N ARG A 34 -16.53 1.06 -6.18
CA ARG A 34 -16.16 1.20 -4.77
C ARG A 34 -14.68 1.58 -4.61
N ALA A 35 -13.77 0.87 -5.27
CA ALA A 35 -12.34 1.15 -5.21
C ALA A 35 -12.01 2.58 -5.67
N ASN A 36 -12.61 3.05 -6.77
CA ASN A 36 -12.40 4.42 -7.24
C ASN A 36 -12.95 5.46 -6.24
N ALA A 37 -14.16 5.24 -5.69
CA ALA A 37 -14.74 6.15 -4.70
C ALA A 37 -13.91 6.24 -3.41
N ILE A 38 -13.35 5.11 -2.96
CA ILE A 38 -12.44 5.07 -1.83
C ILE A 38 -11.19 5.90 -2.12
N MET A 39 -10.55 5.71 -3.27
CA MET A 39 -9.35 6.48 -3.64
C MET A 39 -9.60 7.98 -3.68
N GLU A 40 -10.73 8.41 -4.26
CA GLU A 40 -11.13 9.82 -4.23
C GLU A 40 -11.32 10.34 -2.78
N GLY A 41 -11.90 9.52 -1.91
CA GLY A 41 -12.04 9.82 -0.49
C GLY A 41 -10.70 10.00 0.21
N PHE A 42 -9.77 9.08 -0.02
CA PHE A 42 -8.42 9.12 0.58
C PHE A 42 -7.60 10.33 0.10
N GLN A 43 -7.72 10.70 -1.18
CA GLN A 43 -7.12 11.94 -1.70
C GLN A 43 -7.69 13.18 -0.99
N LYS A 44 -9.01 13.25 -0.80
CA LYS A 44 -9.67 14.39 -0.10
C LYS A 44 -9.29 14.47 1.38
N VAL A 45 -9.13 13.34 2.04
CA VAL A 45 -8.69 13.27 3.45
C VAL A 45 -7.22 13.66 3.58
N GLY A 46 -6.44 13.50 2.51
CA GLY A 46 -5.01 13.74 2.49
C GLY A 46 -4.24 12.59 3.13
N CYS A 47 -4.54 11.34 2.71
CA CYS A 47 -3.78 10.16 3.11
C CYS A 47 -2.32 10.31 2.64
N ASP A 48 -1.38 9.99 3.51
CA ASP A 48 0.04 10.17 3.25
C ASP A 48 0.68 8.93 2.61
N ALA A 49 0.20 7.71 2.93
CA ALA A 49 0.63 6.47 2.27
C ALA A 49 -0.41 5.35 2.45
N ILE A 50 -0.41 4.41 1.51
CA ILE A 50 -1.25 3.21 1.51
C ILE A 50 -0.34 1.98 1.43
N ASN A 51 -0.49 1.05 2.38
CA ASN A 51 0.12 -0.27 2.25
C ASN A 51 -0.65 -1.11 1.22
N VAL A 52 0.06 -1.89 0.41
CA VAL A 52 -0.59 -2.84 -0.50
C VAL A 52 -0.95 -4.10 0.27
N GLY A 53 -2.23 -4.30 0.55
CA GLY A 53 -2.75 -5.49 1.20
C GLY A 53 -3.16 -6.58 0.20
N HIS A 54 -3.86 -7.60 0.72
CA HIS A 54 -4.36 -8.72 -0.06
C HIS A 54 -5.43 -8.30 -1.09
N TYR A 55 -6.32 -7.37 -0.70
CA TYR A 55 -7.44 -6.98 -1.55
C TYR A 55 -7.02 -6.09 -2.71
N GLU A 56 -5.93 -5.34 -2.60
CA GLU A 56 -5.41 -4.51 -3.68
C GLU A 56 -5.00 -5.35 -4.89
N VAL A 57 -4.57 -6.59 -4.69
CA VAL A 57 -4.12 -7.48 -5.78
C VAL A 57 -5.22 -8.35 -6.38
N LEU A 58 -6.43 -8.43 -5.80
CA LEU A 58 -7.49 -9.37 -6.21
C LEU A 58 -7.95 -9.23 -7.66
N ASN A 59 -8.01 -8.01 -8.20
CA ASN A 59 -8.43 -7.78 -9.59
C ASN A 59 -7.25 -7.72 -10.57
N GLY A 60 -6.11 -8.23 -10.14
CA GLY A 60 -4.89 -8.34 -10.95
C GLY A 60 -3.98 -7.12 -10.91
N LEU A 61 -2.73 -7.38 -11.26
CA LEU A 61 -1.67 -6.36 -11.22
C LEU A 61 -1.94 -5.18 -12.17
N SER A 62 -2.61 -5.41 -13.29
CA SER A 62 -2.97 -4.34 -14.23
C SER A 62 -3.94 -3.34 -13.60
N PHE A 63 -4.95 -3.83 -12.89
CA PHE A 63 -5.90 -2.97 -12.17
C PHE A 63 -5.20 -2.19 -11.05
N LEU A 64 -4.38 -2.86 -10.24
CA LEU A 64 -3.62 -2.20 -9.19
C LEU A 64 -2.72 -1.07 -9.75
N ARG A 65 -1.99 -1.33 -10.83
CA ARG A 65 -1.17 -0.31 -11.50
C ARG A 65 -1.98 0.85 -12.05
N GLU A 66 -3.19 0.59 -12.52
CA GLU A 66 -4.13 1.63 -12.97
C GLU A 66 -4.60 2.51 -11.80
N MET A 67 -4.94 1.91 -10.66
CA MET A 67 -5.35 2.63 -9.47
C MET A 67 -4.22 3.49 -8.90
N VAL A 68 -3.00 2.96 -8.84
CA VAL A 68 -1.81 3.70 -8.40
C VAL A 68 -1.56 4.93 -9.29
N LYS A 69 -1.77 4.84 -10.61
CA LYS A 69 -1.60 5.98 -11.53
C LYS A 69 -2.65 7.09 -11.38
N LYS A 70 -3.79 6.81 -10.73
CA LYS A 70 -4.87 7.79 -10.55
C LYS A 70 -4.67 8.70 -9.35
N THR A 71 -3.62 8.50 -8.56
CA THR A 71 -3.39 9.23 -7.32
C THR A 71 -1.92 9.56 -7.14
N ASP A 72 -1.65 10.63 -6.41
CA ASP A 72 -0.31 10.98 -5.94
C ASP A 72 0.02 10.33 -4.58
N ILE A 73 -0.95 9.61 -3.96
CA ILE A 73 -0.71 8.90 -2.71
C ILE A 73 0.22 7.71 -3.01
N PRO A 74 1.38 7.63 -2.36
CA PRO A 74 2.30 6.52 -2.58
C PRO A 74 1.75 5.22 -2.01
N PHE A 75 1.91 4.14 -2.79
CA PHE A 75 1.67 2.77 -2.36
C PHE A 75 3.00 2.14 -1.98
N ILE A 76 3.03 1.45 -0.84
CA ILE A 76 4.25 0.82 -0.31
C ILE A 76 4.04 -0.67 -0.04
N SER A 77 5.08 -1.47 -0.27
CA SER A 77 5.18 -2.86 0.19
C SER A 77 6.61 -3.35 0.13
N SER A 78 7.15 -3.79 1.26
CA SER A 78 8.53 -4.25 1.39
C SER A 78 8.80 -5.66 0.85
N ASN A 79 7.75 -6.42 0.55
CA ASN A 79 7.88 -7.83 0.21
C ASN A 79 7.13 -8.28 -1.04
N LEU A 80 6.30 -7.42 -1.68
CA LEU A 80 5.64 -7.76 -2.94
C LEU A 80 6.59 -7.62 -4.12
N LYS A 81 6.68 -8.67 -4.94
CA LYS A 81 7.56 -8.76 -6.10
C LYS A 81 6.80 -9.16 -7.36
N ASP A 82 7.29 -8.71 -8.48
CA ASP A 82 6.91 -9.22 -9.79
C ASP A 82 7.50 -10.63 -9.95
N SER A 83 6.65 -11.63 -10.23
CA SER A 83 7.08 -13.04 -10.33
C SER A 83 8.08 -13.31 -11.47
N LYS A 84 8.11 -12.46 -12.49
CA LYS A 84 9.01 -12.65 -13.64
C LYS A 84 10.39 -12.06 -13.41
N SER A 85 10.44 -10.84 -12.85
CA SER A 85 11.70 -10.11 -12.64
C SER A 85 12.29 -10.34 -11.25
N GLY A 86 11.50 -10.77 -10.28
CA GLY A 86 11.89 -10.86 -8.87
C GLY A 86 12.11 -9.49 -8.19
N GLN A 87 11.81 -8.39 -8.89
CA GLN A 87 11.96 -7.04 -8.34
C GLN A 87 10.74 -6.65 -7.52
N LEU A 88 10.94 -5.79 -6.51
CA LEU A 88 9.85 -5.19 -5.77
C LEU A 88 8.91 -4.43 -6.70
N LEU A 89 7.61 -4.54 -6.45
CA LEU A 89 6.56 -3.85 -7.19
C LEU A 89 6.35 -2.42 -6.71
N PHE A 90 6.71 -2.14 -5.45
CA PHE A 90 6.52 -0.87 -4.76
C PHE A 90 7.75 -0.53 -3.94
N ASP A 91 7.88 0.73 -3.56
CA ASP A 91 8.88 1.14 -2.59
C ASP A 91 8.63 0.43 -1.25
N PRO A 92 9.67 -0.06 -0.59
CA PRO A 92 9.52 -0.83 0.64
C PRO A 92 9.09 0.03 1.83
N TYR A 93 9.44 1.30 1.83
CA TYR A 93 9.16 2.26 2.88
C TYR A 93 9.16 3.70 2.34
N ILE A 94 8.64 4.62 3.14
CA ILE A 94 8.73 6.06 2.94
C ILE A 94 9.21 6.71 4.23
N ILE A 95 9.99 7.78 4.12
CA ILE A 95 10.37 8.63 5.25
C ILE A 95 9.57 9.93 5.16
N PHE A 96 8.83 10.23 6.22
CA PHE A 96 8.11 11.48 6.39
C PHE A 96 8.80 12.37 7.40
N GLU A 97 8.77 13.68 7.16
CA GLU A 97 9.17 14.68 8.13
C GLU A 97 7.92 15.34 8.72
N ARG A 98 7.84 15.38 10.05
CA ARG A 98 6.77 16.04 10.81
C ARG A 98 7.38 16.83 11.96
N GLY A 99 7.42 18.16 11.80
CA GLY A 99 8.20 19.01 12.70
C GLY A 99 9.68 18.63 12.66
N GLU A 100 10.25 18.31 13.81
CA GLU A 100 11.66 17.89 13.93
C GLU A 100 11.86 16.36 13.78
N LEU A 101 10.78 15.59 13.65
CA LEU A 101 10.83 14.12 13.60
C LEU A 101 10.89 13.61 12.17
N LYS A 102 11.77 12.63 11.95
CA LYS A 102 11.79 11.76 10.77
C LYS A 102 11.12 10.43 11.12
N ILE A 103 10.08 10.10 10.38
CA ILE A 103 9.27 8.91 10.61
C ILE A 103 9.40 7.99 9.41
N GLY A 104 9.96 6.80 9.61
CA GLY A 104 10.03 5.73 8.61
C GLY A 104 8.76 4.88 8.66
N VAL A 105 8.08 4.73 7.53
CA VAL A 105 6.89 3.87 7.41
C VAL A 105 7.19 2.74 6.45
N ILE A 106 7.18 1.50 6.95
CA ILE A 106 7.43 0.29 6.16
C ILE A 106 6.09 -0.35 5.81
N GLY A 107 5.85 -0.62 4.53
CA GLY A 107 4.70 -1.40 4.10
C GLY A 107 5.00 -2.90 4.11
N ALA A 108 4.01 -3.73 4.48
CA ALA A 108 4.15 -5.19 4.41
C ALA A 108 2.84 -5.86 4.02
N THR A 109 2.92 -6.84 3.14
CA THR A 109 1.79 -7.66 2.68
C THR A 109 1.90 -9.06 3.27
N ALA A 110 0.97 -9.42 4.15
CA ALA A 110 1.02 -10.71 4.84
C ALA A 110 0.61 -11.89 3.95
N LEU A 111 -0.29 -11.65 2.99
CA LEU A 111 -0.87 -12.71 2.16
C LEU A 111 -1.04 -12.25 0.70
N VAL A 112 -0.62 -13.11 -0.23
CA VAL A 112 -0.90 -12.98 -1.66
C VAL A 112 -1.76 -14.16 -2.10
N PRO A 113 -2.85 -13.96 -2.86
CA PRO A 113 -3.69 -15.05 -3.33
C PRO A 113 -2.90 -16.02 -4.23
N ASP A 114 -3.07 -17.32 -4.03
CA ASP A 114 -2.43 -18.38 -4.86
C ASP A 114 -2.80 -18.29 -6.34
N THR A 115 -3.93 -17.66 -6.64
CA THR A 115 -4.38 -17.40 -8.02
C THR A 115 -3.57 -16.32 -8.72
N MET A 116 -2.81 -15.50 -7.97
CA MET A 116 -2.04 -14.36 -8.46
C MET A 116 -0.65 -14.76 -8.96
N LYS A 117 -0.61 -15.44 -10.11
CA LYS A 117 0.65 -15.95 -10.70
C LYS A 117 1.68 -14.86 -11.10
N SER A 118 1.25 -13.61 -11.23
CA SER A 118 2.11 -12.47 -11.60
C SER A 118 2.82 -11.81 -10.43
N VAL A 119 2.41 -12.17 -9.21
CA VAL A 119 2.93 -11.57 -7.97
C VAL A 119 3.44 -12.70 -7.06
N GLN A 120 4.53 -12.45 -6.40
CA GLN A 120 5.05 -13.28 -5.31
C GLN A 120 5.40 -12.39 -4.12
N SER A 121 5.45 -12.95 -2.94
CA SER A 121 5.87 -12.24 -1.74
C SER A 121 7.00 -12.97 -1.03
N ASP A 122 7.99 -12.21 -0.56
CA ASP A 122 8.94 -12.69 0.44
C ASP A 122 8.25 -12.78 1.81
N ASP A 123 8.91 -13.40 2.77
CA ASP A 123 8.46 -13.36 4.17
C ASP A 123 8.37 -11.91 4.65
N PHE A 124 7.20 -11.53 5.16
CA PHE A 124 6.93 -10.14 5.54
C PHE A 124 7.68 -9.74 6.81
N ILE A 125 7.92 -10.68 7.76
CA ILE A 125 8.67 -10.42 8.99
C ILE A 125 10.14 -10.18 8.66
N GLU A 126 10.75 -11.03 7.84
CA GLU A 126 12.13 -10.86 7.40
C GLU A 126 12.33 -9.56 6.61
N SER A 127 11.35 -9.23 5.74
CA SER A 127 11.38 -8.00 4.96
C SER A 127 11.25 -6.75 5.84
N CYS A 128 10.33 -6.74 6.80
CA CYS A 128 10.20 -5.64 7.77
C CYS A 128 11.48 -5.47 8.58
N ASN A 129 12.05 -6.55 9.11
CA ASN A 129 13.28 -6.50 9.90
C ASN A 129 14.46 -5.95 9.10
N ARG A 130 14.57 -6.34 7.83
CA ARG A 130 15.63 -5.84 6.93
C ARG A 130 15.53 -4.33 6.74
N TYR A 131 14.35 -3.80 6.44
CA TYR A 131 14.16 -2.38 6.19
C TYR A 131 14.13 -1.56 7.48
N ALA A 132 13.67 -2.11 8.61
CA ALA A 132 13.80 -1.48 9.92
C ALA A 132 15.27 -1.25 10.27
N LYS A 133 16.13 -2.27 10.06
CA LYS A 133 17.58 -2.14 10.26
C LYS A 133 18.22 -1.11 9.30
N GLU A 134 17.74 -1.01 8.06
CA GLU A 134 18.21 0.00 7.12
C GLU A 134 17.85 1.42 7.57
N LEU A 135 16.69 1.59 8.23
CA LEU A 135 16.17 2.88 8.71
C LEU A 135 16.69 3.30 10.08
N GLU A 136 17.24 2.38 10.89
CA GLU A 136 17.60 2.56 12.28
C GLU A 136 18.41 3.84 12.59
N ASN A 137 19.29 4.26 11.65
CA ASN A 137 20.11 5.46 11.80
C ASN A 137 19.68 6.62 10.88
N LYS A 138 18.53 6.51 10.23
CA LYS A 138 18.03 7.50 9.26
C LYS A 138 16.78 8.23 9.76
N VAL A 139 16.09 7.66 10.74
CA VAL A 139 14.79 8.16 11.25
C VAL A 139 14.73 8.07 12.76
N ASP A 140 13.84 8.87 13.35
CA ASP A 140 13.64 8.91 14.81
C ASP A 140 12.62 7.86 15.26
N ILE A 141 11.67 7.49 14.35
CA ILE A 141 10.58 6.53 14.61
C ILE A 141 10.44 5.62 13.40
N ILE A 142 10.18 4.32 13.62
CA ILE A 142 9.77 3.33 12.60
C ILE A 142 8.42 2.77 13.01
#